data_f7853fc382321b0f74672a5e0470ed16
#
_entry.id   f7853fc382321b0f74672a5e0470ed16
#
_cell.length_a   1.000
_cell.length_b   1.000
_cell.length_c   1.000
_cell.angle_alpha   90.00
_cell.angle_beta   90.00
_cell.angle_gamma   90.00
#
_symmetry.space_group_name_H-M   'P 1'
#
loop_
_entity.id
_entity.type
_entity.pdbx_description
1 polymer ?
#
loop_
_entity_poly.entity_id
_entity_poly.type
_entity_poly.pdbx_seq_one_letter_code
_entity_poly.pdbx_strand_id
1 'polypeptide(L)'
;MNMIRRGEYTSLSQLLNNMPALKIGTMSDNHLRQLKDTFIVTATLASRSAIHGGMSPDDAYPLSDNYIQKCESTNDYYEIINLRHLMIIDFAKCVYEMHEGAMNSQLVSDVSNYIIHHMSETITVEAMSKEFFMSRSYLSKRFKAESNMTLTDFILNKKIKEAKYLLHYTNKSLTAISVYLGFSSPGHFSRVFRKYVSLSPNEYRKKHIT
;
A
#
# COMPACT_ATOMS: atom_id res chain seq x y z
N MET A 1 18.33 5.24 -3.17
CA MET A 1 17.13 5.69 -2.44
C MET A 1 16.33 6.75 -3.20
N ASN A 2 16.92 7.82 -3.75
CA ASN A 2 16.16 8.80 -4.56
C ASN A 2 15.46 8.19 -5.79
N MET A 3 16.06 7.20 -6.44
CA MET A 3 15.47 6.51 -7.60
C MET A 3 14.23 5.69 -7.21
N ILE A 4 14.24 5.04 -6.03
CA ILE A 4 13.05 4.37 -5.49
C ILE A 4 11.93 5.39 -5.29
N ARG A 5 12.22 6.51 -4.64
CA ARG A 5 11.24 7.58 -4.38
C ARG A 5 10.61 8.15 -5.67
N ARG A 6 11.36 8.12 -6.78
CA ARG A 6 10.90 8.62 -8.08
C ARG A 6 10.28 7.54 -8.98
N GLY A 7 10.34 6.27 -8.56
CA GLY A 7 9.85 5.17 -9.38
C GLY A 7 10.74 4.84 -10.59
N GLU A 8 12.01 5.21 -10.59
CA GLU A 8 12.95 5.04 -11.72
C GLU A 8 13.50 3.61 -11.77
N TYR A 9 12.60 2.58 -11.84
CA TYR A 9 12.97 1.17 -11.71
C TYR A 9 13.84 0.65 -12.85
N THR A 10 13.66 1.14 -14.08
CA THR A 10 14.45 0.73 -15.25
C THR A 10 15.91 1.16 -15.15
N SER A 11 16.13 2.45 -14.82
CA SER A 11 17.46 3.01 -14.59
C SER A 11 18.13 2.36 -13.36
N LEU A 12 17.33 2.07 -12.33
CA LEU A 12 17.80 1.41 -11.11
C LEU A 12 18.25 -0.03 -11.39
N SER A 13 17.54 -0.79 -12.20
CA SER A 13 17.91 -2.13 -12.64
C SER A 13 19.25 -2.13 -13.39
N GLN A 14 19.44 -1.20 -14.33
CA GLN A 14 20.71 -1.03 -15.05
C GLN A 14 21.88 -0.70 -14.12
N LEU A 15 21.63 0.18 -13.14
CA LEU A 15 22.64 0.59 -12.17
C LEU A 15 23.05 -0.58 -11.26
N LEU A 16 22.09 -1.36 -10.75
CA LEU A 16 22.37 -2.51 -9.87
C LEU A 16 23.15 -3.60 -10.58
N ASN A 17 22.91 -3.84 -11.88
CA ASN A 17 23.65 -4.83 -12.66
C ASN A 17 25.11 -4.41 -12.93
N ASN A 18 25.43 -3.12 -12.85
CA ASN A 18 26.75 -2.57 -13.14
C ASN A 18 27.48 -2.06 -11.88
N MET A 19 26.88 -2.23 -10.68
CA MET A 19 27.47 -1.72 -9.45
C MET A 19 28.68 -2.57 -9.01
N PRO A 20 29.86 -1.95 -8.78
CA PRO A 20 30.94 -2.62 -8.10
C PRO A 20 30.54 -2.91 -6.64
N ALA A 21 31.17 -3.94 -6.05
CA ALA A 21 30.92 -4.29 -4.65
C ALA A 21 31.13 -3.06 -3.74
N LEU A 22 30.06 -2.61 -3.09
CA LEU A 22 30.11 -1.50 -2.16
C LEU A 22 30.94 -1.91 -0.93
N LYS A 23 31.89 -1.06 -0.56
CA LYS A 23 32.56 -1.18 0.75
C LYS A 23 31.55 -0.80 1.83
N ILE A 24 31.03 -1.78 2.52
CA ILE A 24 30.09 -1.64 3.63
C ILE A 24 30.91 -1.71 4.93
N GLY A 25 30.57 -0.89 5.92
CA GLY A 25 31.17 -0.97 7.26
C GLY A 25 30.92 -2.35 7.90
N THR A 26 31.81 -2.78 8.77
CA THR A 26 31.72 -4.09 9.44
C THR A 26 30.73 -3.98 10.60
N MET A 27 29.59 -4.66 10.51
CA MET A 27 28.58 -4.78 11.57
C MET A 27 28.68 -6.13 12.31
N SER A 28 29.33 -7.13 11.71
CA SER A 28 29.50 -8.45 12.27
C SER A 28 30.76 -9.10 11.70
N ASP A 29 31.48 -9.90 12.50
CA ASP A 29 32.61 -10.72 12.06
C ASP A 29 32.16 -11.94 11.23
N ASN A 30 30.88 -12.32 11.32
CA ASN A 30 30.30 -13.37 10.51
C ASN A 30 29.75 -12.77 9.20
N HIS A 31 30.33 -13.18 8.07
CA HIS A 31 29.99 -12.66 6.74
C HIS A 31 28.52 -12.86 6.37
N LEU A 32 27.90 -13.98 6.71
CA LEU A 32 26.50 -14.24 6.42
C LEU A 32 25.59 -13.32 7.27
N ARG A 33 25.91 -13.18 8.56
CA ARG A 33 25.19 -12.26 9.44
C ARG A 33 25.34 -10.81 8.97
N GLN A 34 26.54 -10.38 8.63
CA GLN A 34 26.82 -9.07 8.05
C GLN A 34 25.93 -8.81 6.82
N LEU A 35 25.78 -9.82 5.94
CA LEU A 35 24.96 -9.70 4.74
C LEU A 35 23.46 -9.54 5.08
N LYS A 36 22.94 -10.35 6.02
CA LYS A 36 21.56 -10.28 6.49
C LYS A 36 21.27 -8.95 7.20
N ASP A 37 22.15 -8.50 8.08
CA ASP A 37 22.02 -7.20 8.77
C ASP A 37 21.96 -6.04 7.75
N THR A 38 22.85 -6.09 6.75
CA THR A 38 22.84 -5.11 5.64
C THR A 38 21.57 -5.17 4.81
N PHE A 39 21.01 -6.36 4.61
CA PHE A 39 19.74 -6.55 3.93
C PHE A 39 18.60 -5.86 4.68
N ILE A 40 18.50 -6.06 5.99
CA ILE A 40 17.48 -5.42 6.85
C ILE A 40 17.58 -3.89 6.80
N VAL A 41 18.79 -3.35 6.89
CA VAL A 41 19.02 -1.90 6.73
C VAL A 41 18.56 -1.41 5.36
N THR A 42 18.88 -2.17 4.30
CA THR A 42 18.47 -1.82 2.94
C THR A 42 16.95 -1.87 2.81
N ALA A 43 16.28 -2.86 3.38
CA ALA A 43 14.82 -3.00 3.37
C ALA A 43 14.14 -1.81 4.07
N THR A 44 14.67 -1.40 5.22
CA THR A 44 14.20 -0.23 5.97
C THR A 44 14.34 1.06 5.16
N LEU A 45 15.47 1.27 4.50
CA LEU A 45 15.70 2.46 3.68
C LEU A 45 14.87 2.45 2.41
N ALA A 46 14.67 1.27 1.79
CA ALA A 46 13.87 1.13 0.59
C ALA A 46 12.38 1.39 0.87
N SER A 47 11.82 0.79 1.93
CA SER A 47 10.42 0.99 2.32
C SER A 47 10.13 2.45 2.67
N ARG A 48 11.01 3.11 3.44
CA ARG A 48 10.89 4.55 3.72
C ARG A 48 10.96 5.40 2.46
N SER A 49 11.87 5.06 1.54
CA SER A 49 11.99 5.80 0.27
C SER A 49 10.75 5.65 -0.60
N ALA A 50 10.14 4.47 -0.62
CA ALA A 50 8.90 4.20 -1.32
C ALA A 50 7.71 4.95 -0.69
N ILE A 51 7.63 4.99 0.65
CA ILE A 51 6.62 5.77 1.37
C ILE A 51 6.76 7.27 1.03
N HIS A 52 7.97 7.80 1.04
CA HIS A 52 8.22 9.18 0.60
C HIS A 52 7.95 9.41 -0.90
N GLY A 53 7.90 8.34 -1.70
CA GLY A 53 7.47 8.35 -3.09
C GLY A 53 5.97 8.22 -3.28
N GLY A 54 5.19 8.12 -2.20
CA GLY A 54 3.72 8.04 -2.23
C GLY A 54 3.15 6.65 -1.94
N MET A 55 4.00 5.61 -1.77
CA MET A 55 3.53 4.27 -1.38
C MET A 55 2.91 4.32 0.02
N SER A 56 1.77 3.64 0.22
CA SER A 56 1.16 3.61 1.55
C SER A 56 2.03 2.78 2.52
N PRO A 57 2.13 3.15 3.81
CA PRO A 57 2.80 2.33 4.81
C PRO A 57 2.25 0.90 4.89
N ASP A 58 0.93 0.75 4.70
CA ASP A 58 0.22 -0.54 4.74
C ASP A 58 0.60 -1.48 3.57
N ASP A 59 1.16 -0.95 2.49
CA ASP A 59 1.67 -1.73 1.37
C ASP A 59 3.20 -1.90 1.48
N ALA A 60 3.90 -0.86 1.98
CA ALA A 60 5.36 -0.85 2.06
C ALA A 60 5.91 -1.79 3.14
N TYR A 61 5.31 -1.81 4.33
CA TYR A 61 5.81 -2.67 5.41
C TYR A 61 5.61 -4.17 5.14
N PRO A 62 4.44 -4.67 4.70
CA PRO A 62 4.30 -6.07 4.35
C PRO A 62 5.22 -6.53 3.22
N LEU A 63 5.50 -5.65 2.24
CA LEU A 63 6.47 -5.95 1.19
C LEU A 63 7.88 -6.09 1.76
N SER A 64 8.29 -5.18 2.66
CA SER A 64 9.56 -5.25 3.38
C SER A 64 9.69 -6.54 4.19
N ASP A 65 8.65 -6.87 4.99
CA ASP A 65 8.63 -8.04 5.85
C ASP A 65 8.74 -9.35 5.05
N ASN A 66 8.05 -9.44 3.91
CA ASN A 66 8.13 -10.60 3.02
C ASN A 66 9.57 -10.83 2.53
N TYR A 67 10.26 -9.75 2.12
CA TYR A 67 11.64 -9.86 1.66
C TYR A 67 12.61 -10.18 2.79
N ILE A 68 12.42 -9.64 3.99
CA ILE A 68 13.23 -9.96 5.18
C ILE A 68 13.04 -11.44 5.55
N GLN A 69 11.81 -11.95 5.58
CA GLN A 69 11.53 -13.36 5.86
C GLN A 69 12.19 -14.30 4.84
N LYS A 70 12.15 -13.96 3.56
CA LYS A 70 12.87 -14.73 2.52
C LYS A 70 14.37 -14.71 2.74
N CYS A 71 14.94 -13.55 3.08
CA CYS A 71 16.36 -13.42 3.39
C CYS A 71 16.76 -14.26 4.61
N GLU A 72 15.92 -14.27 5.67
CA GLU A 72 16.19 -15.07 6.86
C GLU A 72 16.13 -16.58 6.60
N SER A 73 15.28 -17.02 5.67
CA SER A 73 15.09 -18.45 5.34
C SER A 73 16.21 -19.04 4.50
N THR A 74 17.09 -18.24 3.90
CA THR A 74 18.22 -18.72 3.09
C THR A 74 19.56 -18.40 3.73
N ASN A 75 20.56 -19.26 3.45
CA ASN A 75 21.96 -19.05 3.81
C ASN A 75 22.87 -18.90 2.58
N ASP A 76 22.29 -18.88 1.38
CA ASP A 76 23.03 -18.68 0.14
C ASP A 76 23.37 -17.21 -0.08
N TYR A 77 24.66 -16.91 -0.19
CA TYR A 77 25.18 -15.55 -0.38
C TYR A 77 24.63 -14.88 -1.64
N TYR A 78 24.61 -15.61 -2.75
CA TYR A 78 24.16 -15.07 -4.04
C TYR A 78 22.65 -14.88 -4.08
N GLU A 79 21.90 -15.77 -3.42
CA GLU A 79 20.46 -15.66 -3.29
C GLU A 79 20.09 -14.41 -2.49
N ILE A 80 20.76 -14.11 -1.38
CA ILE A 80 20.52 -12.92 -0.56
C ILE A 80 20.81 -11.64 -1.37
N ILE A 81 21.89 -11.61 -2.14
CA ILE A 81 22.20 -10.46 -3.00
C ILE A 81 21.12 -10.27 -4.06
N ASN A 82 20.67 -11.34 -4.70
CA ASN A 82 19.62 -11.29 -5.71
C ASN A 82 18.29 -10.82 -5.11
N LEU A 83 17.89 -11.36 -3.95
CA LEU A 83 16.71 -10.91 -3.20
C LEU A 83 16.77 -9.41 -2.88
N ARG A 84 17.94 -8.89 -2.49
CA ARG A 84 18.13 -7.46 -2.23
C ARG A 84 17.92 -6.61 -3.48
N HIS A 85 18.43 -7.05 -4.63
CA HIS A 85 18.25 -6.35 -5.90
C HIS A 85 16.77 -6.36 -6.33
N LEU A 86 16.12 -7.52 -6.25
CA LEU A 86 14.69 -7.67 -6.56
C LEU A 86 13.84 -6.77 -5.67
N MET A 87 14.09 -6.77 -4.36
CA MET A 87 13.38 -5.92 -3.39
C MET A 87 13.48 -4.43 -3.77
N ILE A 88 14.68 -3.95 -4.08
CA ILE A 88 14.91 -2.54 -4.45
C ILE A 88 14.15 -2.18 -5.73
N ILE A 89 14.14 -3.07 -6.72
CA ILE A 89 13.43 -2.90 -7.99
C ILE A 89 11.92 -2.92 -7.77
N ASP A 90 11.40 -3.85 -6.97
CA ASP A 90 9.97 -3.96 -6.69
C ASP A 90 9.44 -2.71 -5.97
N PHE A 91 10.16 -2.19 -4.99
CA PHE A 91 9.77 -0.92 -4.36
C PHE A 91 9.72 0.24 -5.36
N ALA A 92 10.71 0.34 -6.24
CA ALA A 92 10.75 1.39 -7.27
C ALA A 92 9.61 1.20 -8.28
N LYS A 93 9.30 -0.04 -8.66
CA LYS A 93 8.20 -0.39 -9.56
C LYS A 93 6.85 -0.05 -8.95
N CYS A 94 6.62 -0.38 -7.70
CA CYS A 94 5.39 0.00 -6.99
C CYS A 94 5.18 1.52 -6.99
N VAL A 95 6.23 2.29 -6.71
CA VAL A 95 6.15 3.77 -6.76
C VAL A 95 5.89 4.26 -8.18
N TYR A 96 6.54 3.67 -9.20
CA TYR A 96 6.29 3.99 -10.60
C TYR A 96 4.84 3.75 -11.00
N GLU A 97 4.31 2.56 -10.70
CA GLU A 97 2.92 2.19 -10.98
C GLU A 97 1.91 3.10 -10.28
N MET A 98 2.24 3.56 -9.08
CA MET A 98 1.43 4.54 -8.36
C MET A 98 1.49 5.92 -9.02
N HIS A 99 2.66 6.36 -9.46
CA HIS A 99 2.82 7.64 -10.17
C HIS A 99 2.15 7.59 -11.54
N GLU A 100 2.28 6.50 -12.30
CA GLU A 100 1.55 6.32 -13.57
C GLU A 100 0.04 6.28 -13.34
N GLY A 101 -0.42 5.58 -12.31
CA GLY A 101 -1.84 5.60 -11.91
C GLY A 101 -2.31 7.00 -11.48
N ALA A 102 -1.44 7.78 -10.82
CA ALA A 102 -1.74 9.15 -10.41
C ALA A 102 -1.56 10.17 -11.56
N MET A 103 -0.63 9.96 -12.49
CA MET A 103 -0.49 10.79 -13.68
C MET A 103 -1.66 10.62 -14.66
N ASN A 104 -2.38 9.50 -14.57
CA ASN A 104 -3.51 9.25 -15.45
C ASN A 104 -4.81 9.94 -15.04
N SER A 105 -4.92 10.53 -13.82
CA SER A 105 -6.11 11.31 -13.49
C SER A 105 -5.97 12.13 -12.21
N GLN A 106 -5.89 13.45 -12.38
CA GLN A 106 -6.11 14.41 -11.30
C GLN A 106 -7.45 14.14 -10.59
N LEU A 107 -8.49 13.77 -11.34
CA LEU A 107 -9.80 13.44 -10.79
C LEU A 107 -9.74 12.25 -9.82
N VAL A 108 -8.99 11.19 -10.13
CA VAL A 108 -8.88 10.01 -9.24
C VAL A 108 -8.16 10.38 -7.94
N SER A 109 -7.14 11.23 -8.03
CA SER A 109 -6.43 11.77 -6.86
C SER A 109 -7.35 12.63 -6.00
N ASP A 110 -8.08 13.57 -6.59
CA ASP A 110 -9.00 14.47 -5.89
C ASP A 110 -10.14 13.69 -5.22
N VAL A 111 -10.71 12.71 -5.92
CA VAL A 111 -11.71 11.78 -5.37
C VAL A 111 -11.13 10.98 -4.20
N SER A 112 -9.90 10.49 -4.31
CA SER A 112 -9.24 9.76 -3.22
C SER A 112 -9.08 10.64 -1.97
N ASN A 113 -8.62 11.87 -2.15
CA ASN A 113 -8.45 12.84 -1.06
C ASN A 113 -9.79 13.21 -0.43
N TYR A 114 -10.82 13.44 -1.24
CA TYR A 114 -12.17 13.69 -0.74
C TYR A 114 -12.67 12.54 0.14
N ILE A 115 -12.51 11.29 -0.29
CA ILE A 115 -12.91 10.11 0.49
C ILE A 115 -12.17 10.05 1.82
N ILE A 116 -10.87 10.33 1.84
CA ILE A 116 -10.06 10.30 3.08
C ILE A 116 -10.58 11.34 4.07
N HIS A 117 -10.87 12.57 3.63
CA HIS A 117 -11.35 13.65 4.50
C HIS A 117 -12.78 13.43 5.01
N HIS A 118 -13.61 12.72 4.23
CA HIS A 118 -15.02 12.44 4.57
C HIS A 118 -15.26 10.98 4.97
N MET A 119 -14.20 10.27 5.44
CA MET A 119 -14.28 8.84 5.73
C MET A 119 -15.36 8.48 6.75
N SER A 120 -15.61 9.36 7.72
CA SER A 120 -16.61 9.20 8.78
C SER A 120 -18.04 9.56 8.35
N GLU A 121 -18.21 10.03 7.13
CA GLU A 121 -19.50 10.46 6.62
C GLU A 121 -20.11 9.47 5.62
N THR A 122 -21.40 9.65 5.33
CA THR A 122 -22.02 8.95 4.20
C THR A 122 -21.63 9.62 2.90
N ILE A 123 -20.59 9.08 2.25
CA ILE A 123 -20.12 9.61 0.96
C ILE A 123 -21.09 9.20 -0.14
N THR A 124 -21.67 10.18 -0.83
CA THR A 124 -22.56 9.97 -1.98
C THR A 124 -21.97 10.56 -3.26
N VAL A 125 -22.31 9.97 -4.41
CA VAL A 125 -21.91 10.51 -5.72
C VAL A 125 -22.48 11.91 -5.93
N GLU A 126 -23.63 12.20 -5.31
CA GLU A 126 -24.24 13.52 -5.38
C GLU A 126 -23.43 14.59 -4.63
N ALA A 127 -22.98 14.29 -3.41
CA ALA A 127 -22.13 15.20 -2.66
C ALA A 127 -20.81 15.47 -3.42
N MET A 128 -20.18 14.42 -3.92
CA MET A 128 -18.95 14.55 -4.72
C MET A 128 -19.17 15.33 -6.01
N SER A 129 -20.30 15.14 -6.68
CA SER A 129 -20.60 15.86 -7.92
C SER A 129 -20.74 17.37 -7.70
N LYS A 130 -21.28 17.76 -6.56
CA LYS A 130 -21.36 19.19 -6.15
C LYS A 130 -19.98 19.74 -5.84
N GLU A 131 -19.17 19.00 -5.08
CA GLU A 131 -17.79 19.38 -4.72
C GLU A 131 -16.90 19.60 -5.94
N PHE A 132 -16.98 18.70 -6.91
CA PHE A 132 -16.17 18.78 -8.13
C PHE A 132 -16.81 19.58 -9.26
N PHE A 133 -17.94 20.27 -9.01
CA PHE A 133 -18.66 21.07 -10.02
C PHE A 133 -18.99 20.29 -11.29
N MET A 134 -19.33 19.00 -11.14
CA MET A 134 -19.64 18.08 -12.24
C MET A 134 -21.05 17.51 -12.11
N SER A 135 -21.69 17.15 -13.23
CA SER A 135 -22.92 16.34 -13.12
C SER A 135 -22.58 14.92 -12.63
N ARG A 136 -23.49 14.27 -11.90
CA ARG A 136 -23.33 12.89 -11.40
C ARG A 136 -22.96 11.90 -12.50
N SER A 137 -23.63 12.02 -13.64
CA SER A 137 -23.38 11.14 -14.80
C SER A 137 -21.99 11.35 -15.39
N TYR A 138 -21.56 12.60 -15.54
CA TYR A 138 -20.25 12.93 -16.07
C TYR A 138 -19.13 12.47 -15.11
N LEU A 139 -19.25 12.78 -13.82
CA LEU A 139 -18.29 12.34 -12.80
C LEU A 139 -18.12 10.81 -12.80
N SER A 140 -19.25 10.07 -12.78
CA SER A 140 -19.21 8.60 -12.74
C SER A 140 -18.60 7.99 -14.00
N LYS A 141 -18.93 8.51 -15.19
CA LYS A 141 -18.37 8.02 -16.47
C LYS A 141 -16.89 8.32 -16.58
N ARG A 142 -16.50 9.55 -16.28
CA ARG A 142 -15.12 10.02 -16.35
C ARG A 142 -14.26 9.25 -15.35
N PHE A 143 -14.70 9.16 -14.09
CA PHE A 143 -13.98 8.42 -13.06
C PHE A 143 -13.79 6.93 -13.45
N LYS A 144 -14.84 6.27 -13.98
CA LYS A 144 -14.74 4.88 -14.43
C LYS A 144 -13.77 4.72 -15.62
N ALA A 145 -13.75 5.67 -16.54
CA ALA A 145 -12.81 5.65 -17.67
C ALA A 145 -11.35 5.82 -17.22
N GLU A 146 -11.11 6.68 -16.20
CA GLU A 146 -9.76 7.00 -15.71
C GLU A 146 -9.25 6.00 -14.65
N SER A 147 -10.14 5.38 -13.85
CA SER A 147 -9.76 4.44 -12.77
C SER A 147 -10.03 2.96 -13.08
N ASN A 148 -10.71 2.64 -14.18
CA ASN A 148 -11.25 1.31 -14.51
C ASN A 148 -12.19 0.72 -13.44
N MET A 149 -12.69 1.54 -12.51
CA MET A 149 -13.52 1.13 -11.37
C MET A 149 -14.72 2.06 -11.21
N THR A 150 -15.84 1.54 -10.70
CA THR A 150 -16.96 2.45 -10.37
C THR A 150 -16.62 3.29 -9.15
N LEU A 151 -17.15 4.52 -9.10
CA LEU A 151 -16.93 5.42 -7.96
C LEU A 151 -17.40 4.80 -6.63
N THR A 152 -18.52 4.08 -6.65
CA THR A 152 -19.04 3.37 -5.47
C THR A 152 -18.09 2.26 -5.00
N ASP A 153 -17.57 1.45 -5.91
CA ASP A 153 -16.62 0.39 -5.55
C ASP A 153 -15.31 0.99 -5.04
N PHE A 154 -14.87 2.10 -5.59
CA PHE A 154 -13.67 2.79 -5.12
C PHE A 154 -13.84 3.32 -3.69
N ILE A 155 -14.98 3.97 -3.38
CA ILE A 155 -15.31 4.41 -2.01
C ILE A 155 -15.31 3.22 -1.05
N LEU A 156 -15.99 2.13 -1.42
CA LEU A 156 -16.08 0.94 -0.58
C LEU A 156 -14.70 0.29 -0.36
N ASN A 157 -13.88 0.18 -1.39
CA ASN A 157 -12.52 -0.34 -1.27
C ASN A 157 -11.67 0.48 -0.28
N LYS A 158 -11.74 1.82 -0.34
CA LYS A 158 -11.03 2.69 0.61
C LYS A 158 -11.53 2.48 2.04
N LYS A 159 -12.86 2.42 2.25
CA LYS A 159 -13.44 2.15 3.58
C LYS A 159 -13.08 0.76 4.11
N ILE A 160 -13.02 -0.26 3.25
CA ILE A 160 -12.63 -1.61 3.64
C ILE A 160 -11.12 -1.69 3.96
N LYS A 161 -10.27 -0.95 3.24
CA LYS A 161 -8.85 -0.85 3.57
C LYS A 161 -8.66 -0.28 4.98
N GLU A 162 -9.33 0.82 5.30
CA GLU A 162 -9.32 1.42 6.64
C GLU A 162 -9.92 0.48 7.70
N ALA A 163 -11.00 -0.24 7.36
CA ALA A 163 -11.59 -1.23 8.26
C ALA A 163 -10.60 -2.35 8.65
N LYS A 164 -9.83 -2.84 7.69
CA LYS A 164 -8.76 -3.84 7.94
C LYS A 164 -7.73 -3.30 8.92
N TYR A 165 -7.27 -2.07 8.73
CA TYR A 165 -6.34 -1.40 9.63
C TYR A 165 -6.90 -1.31 11.06
N LEU A 166 -8.12 -0.80 11.21
CA LEU A 166 -8.77 -0.67 12.52
C LEU A 166 -9.02 -2.02 13.20
N LEU A 167 -9.38 -3.04 12.43
CA LEU A 167 -9.59 -4.40 12.95
C LEU A 167 -8.28 -5.06 13.42
N HIS A 168 -7.18 -4.75 12.77
CA HIS A 168 -5.87 -5.32 13.07
C HIS A 168 -5.18 -4.61 14.24
N TYR A 169 -5.16 -3.27 14.22
CA TYR A 169 -4.35 -2.48 15.14
C TYR A 169 -5.12 -1.89 16.32
N THR A 170 -6.44 -2.09 16.40
CA THR A 170 -7.25 -1.52 17.50
C THR A 170 -8.24 -2.52 18.08
N ASN A 171 -8.60 -2.31 19.34
CA ASN A 171 -9.65 -3.07 20.03
C ASN A 171 -11.06 -2.44 19.87
N LYS A 172 -11.26 -1.53 18.91
CA LYS A 172 -12.55 -0.89 18.68
C LYS A 172 -13.63 -1.94 18.35
N SER A 173 -14.84 -1.76 18.86
CA SER A 173 -15.97 -2.62 18.53
C SER A 173 -16.36 -2.49 17.06
N LEU A 174 -17.00 -3.54 16.51
CA LEU A 174 -17.49 -3.49 15.12
C LEU A 174 -18.50 -2.34 14.94
N THR A 175 -19.28 -2.05 15.96
CA THR A 175 -20.23 -0.91 15.94
C THR A 175 -19.46 0.41 15.82
N ALA A 176 -18.43 0.61 16.64
CA ALA A 176 -17.61 1.81 16.56
C ALA A 176 -16.91 1.97 15.21
N ILE A 177 -16.37 0.88 14.65
CA ILE A 177 -15.75 0.89 13.32
C ILE A 177 -16.78 1.22 12.22
N SER A 178 -17.97 0.61 12.27
CA SER A 178 -19.01 0.86 11.29
C SER A 178 -19.48 2.32 11.28
N VAL A 179 -19.64 2.92 12.47
CA VAL A 179 -19.98 4.34 12.63
C VAL A 179 -18.86 5.23 12.11
N TYR A 180 -17.62 4.96 12.55
CA TYR A 180 -16.44 5.72 12.11
C TYR A 180 -16.28 5.71 10.58
N LEU A 181 -16.61 4.60 9.93
CA LEU A 181 -16.53 4.48 8.46
C LEU A 181 -17.83 4.93 7.75
N GLY A 182 -18.77 5.55 8.44
CA GLY A 182 -20.02 6.07 7.86
C GLY A 182 -20.89 5.01 7.19
N PHE A 183 -20.93 3.77 7.75
CA PHE A 183 -21.89 2.76 7.33
C PHE A 183 -23.22 2.94 8.06
N SER A 184 -24.33 2.69 7.37
CA SER A 184 -25.68 2.83 7.91
C SER A 184 -25.99 1.91 9.09
N SER A 185 -25.29 0.80 9.22
CA SER A 185 -25.39 -0.14 10.33
C SER A 185 -24.20 -1.09 10.40
N PRO A 186 -23.93 -1.70 11.59
CA PRO A 186 -22.91 -2.75 11.71
C PRO A 186 -23.18 -3.98 10.84
N GLY A 187 -24.45 -4.30 10.60
CA GLY A 187 -24.86 -5.39 9.70
C GLY A 187 -24.54 -5.07 8.24
N HIS A 188 -24.77 -3.83 7.80
CA HIS A 188 -24.36 -3.37 6.46
C HIS A 188 -22.84 -3.42 6.30
N PHE A 189 -22.10 -2.88 7.27
CA PHE A 189 -20.64 -2.97 7.30
C PHE A 189 -20.14 -4.41 7.17
N SER A 190 -20.65 -5.33 8.00
CA SER A 190 -20.22 -6.73 8.01
C SER A 190 -20.48 -7.44 6.67
N ARG A 191 -21.61 -7.15 6.03
CA ARG A 191 -21.95 -7.68 4.71
C ARG A 191 -21.02 -7.18 3.63
N VAL A 192 -20.75 -5.87 3.60
CA VAL A 192 -19.84 -5.25 2.65
C VAL A 192 -18.42 -5.77 2.88
N PHE A 193 -17.94 -5.78 4.13
CA PHE A 193 -16.62 -6.29 4.46
C PHE A 193 -16.42 -7.73 3.98
N ARG A 194 -17.38 -8.64 4.25
CA ARG A 194 -17.31 -10.02 3.79
C ARG A 194 -17.29 -10.13 2.26
N LYS A 195 -18.02 -9.28 1.55
CA LYS A 195 -18.00 -9.25 0.08
C LYS A 195 -16.60 -8.98 -0.48
N TYR A 196 -15.84 -8.05 0.14
CA TYR A 196 -14.54 -7.62 -0.36
C TYR A 196 -13.35 -8.44 0.20
N VAL A 197 -13.51 -9.04 1.38
CA VAL A 197 -12.42 -9.71 2.12
C VAL A 197 -12.60 -11.23 2.17
N SER A 198 -13.79 -11.73 1.82
CA SER A 198 -14.21 -13.14 1.93
C SER A 198 -14.27 -13.69 3.37
N LEU A 199 -14.00 -12.84 4.38
CA LEU A 199 -14.10 -13.15 5.80
C LEU A 199 -15.03 -12.12 6.46
N SER A 200 -15.73 -12.53 7.54
CA SER A 200 -16.41 -11.55 8.38
C SER A 200 -15.38 -10.69 9.14
N PRO A 201 -15.76 -9.48 9.60
CA PRO A 201 -14.86 -8.63 10.39
C PRO A 201 -14.31 -9.34 11.65
N ASN A 202 -15.13 -10.16 12.32
CA ASN A 202 -14.71 -10.93 13.49
C ASN A 202 -13.72 -12.05 13.15
N GLU A 203 -13.96 -12.78 12.06
CA GLU A 203 -13.02 -13.80 11.56
C GLU A 203 -11.70 -13.16 11.14
N TYR A 204 -11.76 -12.02 10.46
CA TYR A 204 -10.58 -11.27 10.06
C TYR A 204 -9.77 -10.84 11.29
N ARG A 205 -10.42 -10.26 12.30
CA ARG A 205 -9.76 -9.85 13.54
C ARG A 205 -9.08 -11.04 14.23
N LYS A 206 -9.80 -12.17 14.42
CA LYS A 206 -9.23 -13.35 15.06
C LYS A 206 -8.03 -13.94 14.34
N LYS A 207 -8.01 -13.86 13.01
CA LYS A 207 -6.91 -14.39 12.18
C LYS A 207 -5.63 -13.52 12.26
N HIS A 208 -5.77 -12.25 12.57
CA HIS A 208 -4.68 -11.27 12.54
C HIS A 208 -4.31 -10.68 13.91
N ILE A 209 -4.98 -11.09 14.99
CA ILE A 209 -4.54 -10.86 16.36
C ILE A 209 -3.86 -12.16 16.81
N THR A 210 -2.57 -12.23 16.52
CA THR A 210 -1.65 -13.22 17.13
C THR A 210 -0.57 -12.46 17.84
#